data_70921060052a97f7619125353896503d
#
_entry.id   70921060052a97f7619125353896503d
#
_cell.length_a   1.000
_cell.length_b   1.000
_cell.length_c   1.000
_cell.angle_alpha   90.00
_cell.angle_beta   90.00
_cell.angle_gamma   90.00
#
_symmetry.space_group_name_H-M   'P 1'
#
loop_
_entity.id
_entity.type
_entity.pdbx_description
1 polymer ?
#
loop_
_entity_poly.entity_id
_entity_poly.type
_entity_poly.pdbx_seq_one_letter_code
_entity_poly.pdbx_strand_id
1 'polypeptide(L)'
;MNLLKFKPIYEERIWGGRSFKTLFERIIPKGVRIGESLEICDSPKKSSVVSGGEFDGYTLRQLIEKYPSDVIGPGWNPQKFFPIIVKLLDARQRLSLQVHPNEASEKKYGLPRKNEAWYLLDCGVRSRFIAGLKPGVEPNDIKEAISAKNVEKLLEFRDSHVGDFMFVREGTVHSLGADNIALEIQENSDSTFRLYDWDRTDSDGKSRALHIAEAIDSVNFDNPTVEPLSENETPSRILCDYENFKIIRLRLKAGESTTLPAREEPKIISLVSGKIDCCGICMEAVESALAPYGAEIKIRAVLDSAMLITENFARK
;
A
#
# COMPACT_ATOMS: atom_id res chain seq x y z
N MET A 1 17.88 13.67 -14.09
CA MET A 1 17.07 12.49 -13.72
C MET A 1 15.64 12.76 -14.16
N ASN A 2 14.90 11.76 -14.63
CA ASN A 2 13.50 11.89 -15.07
C ASN A 2 12.62 10.96 -14.21
N LEU A 3 11.32 10.83 -14.53
CA LEU A 3 10.41 9.88 -13.88
C LEU A 3 11.01 8.46 -13.91
N LEU A 4 10.96 7.77 -12.79
CA LEU A 4 11.48 6.40 -12.65
C LEU A 4 10.31 5.41 -12.56
N LYS A 5 10.14 4.59 -13.57
CA LYS A 5 9.27 3.40 -13.55
C LYS A 5 10.07 2.19 -13.11
N PHE A 6 9.43 1.22 -12.51
CA PHE A 6 10.10 0.02 -12.00
C PHE A 6 9.46 -1.25 -12.56
N LYS A 7 10.25 -2.32 -12.61
CA LYS A 7 9.76 -3.66 -12.90
C LYS A 7 9.03 -4.19 -11.66
N PRO A 8 7.77 -4.67 -11.76
CA PRO A 8 7.03 -5.19 -10.63
C PRO A 8 7.70 -6.46 -10.08
N ILE A 9 7.70 -6.63 -8.74
CA ILE A 9 8.18 -7.82 -8.06
C ILE A 9 6.96 -8.58 -7.54
N TYR A 10 6.68 -9.75 -8.11
CA TYR A 10 5.51 -10.55 -7.76
C TYR A 10 5.79 -11.47 -6.57
N GLU A 11 4.85 -11.51 -5.62
CA GLU A 11 4.90 -12.32 -4.42
C GLU A 11 3.74 -13.32 -4.42
N GLU A 12 4.08 -14.60 -4.29
CA GLU A 12 3.10 -15.64 -4.07
C GLU A 12 2.53 -15.53 -2.65
N ARG A 13 1.20 -15.59 -2.54
CA ARG A 13 0.47 -15.61 -1.27
C ARG A 13 -0.63 -16.64 -1.32
N ILE A 14 -0.89 -17.32 -0.18
CA ILE A 14 -1.94 -18.36 -0.10
C ILE A 14 -3.33 -17.80 -0.43
N TRP A 15 -3.55 -16.52 -0.19
CA TRP A 15 -4.79 -15.79 -0.46
C TRP A 15 -4.82 -15.12 -1.85
N GLY A 16 -3.72 -15.17 -2.59
CA GLY A 16 -3.57 -14.49 -3.86
C GLY A 16 -4.44 -15.06 -4.99
N GLY A 17 -4.50 -14.31 -6.07
CA GLY A 17 -5.26 -14.61 -7.28
C GLY A 17 -4.43 -14.57 -8.56
N ARG A 18 -5.10 -14.23 -9.64
CA ARG A 18 -4.50 -14.02 -10.96
C ARG A 18 -5.07 -12.78 -11.66
N SER A 19 -5.67 -11.88 -10.88
CA SER A 19 -6.35 -10.68 -11.39
C SER A 19 -5.37 -9.71 -12.05
N PHE A 20 -4.11 -9.67 -11.65
CA PHE A 20 -3.07 -8.90 -12.34
C PHE A 20 -2.94 -9.29 -13.82
N LYS A 21 -3.16 -10.57 -14.15
CA LYS A 21 -3.20 -11.02 -15.55
C LYS A 21 -4.55 -10.76 -16.21
N THR A 22 -5.65 -11.07 -15.54
CA THR A 22 -6.98 -11.10 -16.16
C THR A 22 -7.62 -9.73 -16.31
N LEU A 23 -7.33 -8.80 -15.40
CA LEU A 23 -7.89 -7.44 -15.39
C LEU A 23 -6.90 -6.39 -15.89
N PHE A 24 -5.60 -6.57 -15.64
CA PHE A 24 -4.58 -5.57 -15.98
C PHE A 24 -3.57 -6.06 -17.03
N GLU A 25 -3.85 -7.23 -17.65
CA GLU A 25 -3.05 -7.81 -18.74
C GLU A 25 -1.56 -7.99 -18.42
N ARG A 26 -1.19 -8.00 -17.12
CA ARG A 26 0.21 -8.13 -16.70
C ARG A 26 0.74 -9.54 -16.94
N ILE A 27 2.01 -9.62 -17.32
CA ILE A 27 2.73 -10.89 -17.43
C ILE A 27 3.13 -11.34 -16.01
N ILE A 28 2.47 -12.38 -15.52
CA ILE A 28 2.77 -12.98 -14.22
C ILE A 28 3.22 -14.44 -14.37
N PRO A 29 3.95 -15.01 -13.40
CA PRO A 29 4.38 -16.41 -13.43
C PRO A 29 3.20 -17.38 -13.65
N LYS A 30 3.43 -18.44 -14.43
CA LYS A 30 2.40 -19.44 -14.73
C LYS A 30 2.17 -20.35 -13.51
N GLY A 31 0.91 -20.71 -13.27
CA GLY A 31 0.56 -21.75 -12.28
C GLY A 31 0.55 -21.31 -10.82
N VAL A 32 1.05 -20.11 -10.48
CA VAL A 32 1.12 -19.61 -9.11
C VAL A 32 0.04 -18.56 -8.84
N ARG A 33 -0.35 -18.40 -7.58
CA ARG A 33 -1.25 -17.35 -7.10
C ARG A 33 -0.42 -16.18 -6.61
N ILE A 34 -0.57 -15.05 -7.28
CA ILE A 34 0.12 -13.83 -6.89
C ILE A 34 -0.82 -13.00 -6.01
N GLY A 35 -0.43 -12.77 -4.77
CA GLY A 35 -1.20 -11.93 -3.85
C GLY A 35 -0.70 -10.50 -3.83
N GLU A 36 0.59 -10.28 -4.03
CA GLU A 36 1.19 -8.95 -4.00
C GLU A 36 2.04 -8.70 -5.25
N SER A 37 1.98 -7.48 -5.75
CA SER A 37 2.92 -6.94 -6.73
C SER A 37 3.56 -5.69 -6.12
N LEU A 38 4.86 -5.76 -5.77
CA LEU A 38 5.59 -4.61 -5.29
C LEU A 38 5.95 -3.73 -6.48
N GLU A 39 5.38 -2.54 -6.50
CA GLU A 39 5.59 -1.53 -7.56
C GLU A 39 6.81 -0.65 -7.24
N ILE A 40 6.95 -0.24 -5.97
CA ILE A 40 8.11 0.50 -5.46
C ILE A 40 8.48 -0.11 -4.11
N CYS A 41 9.72 -0.58 -4.01
CA CYS A 41 10.22 -1.21 -2.79
C CYS A 41 11.74 -1.00 -2.70
N ASP A 42 12.21 -0.71 -1.49
CA ASP A 42 13.64 -0.70 -1.15
C ASP A 42 13.80 -1.18 0.28
N SER A 43 14.14 -2.43 0.46
CA SER A 43 14.27 -3.10 1.75
C SER A 43 15.55 -3.95 1.80
N PRO A 44 15.94 -4.49 2.96
CA PRO A 44 17.13 -5.34 3.08
C PRO A 44 17.10 -6.57 2.16
N LYS A 45 15.91 -7.03 1.77
CA LYS A 45 15.74 -8.23 0.97
C LYS A 45 15.48 -7.95 -0.50
N LYS A 46 14.91 -6.79 -0.84
CA LYS A 46 14.42 -6.49 -2.19
C LYS A 46 14.52 -4.99 -2.46
N SER A 47 14.92 -4.66 -3.67
CA SER A 47 14.89 -3.30 -4.17
C SER A 47 14.38 -3.31 -5.61
N SER A 48 13.43 -2.44 -5.91
CA SER A 48 12.82 -2.29 -7.23
C SER A 48 13.86 -1.92 -8.28
N VAL A 49 13.79 -2.54 -9.45
CA VAL A 49 14.70 -2.31 -10.57
C VAL A 49 14.05 -1.36 -11.56
N VAL A 50 14.74 -0.30 -11.92
CA VAL A 50 14.28 0.70 -12.90
C VAL A 50 14.01 0.03 -14.25
N SER A 51 12.93 0.42 -14.89
CA SER A 51 12.51 -0.05 -16.21
C SER A 51 12.57 1.08 -17.23
N GLY A 52 13.56 1.01 -18.11
CA GLY A 52 13.75 1.99 -19.19
C GLY A 52 14.48 3.26 -18.78
N GLY A 53 14.80 4.10 -19.78
CA GLY A 53 15.51 5.36 -19.59
C GLY A 53 16.98 5.21 -19.25
N GLU A 54 17.58 6.32 -18.78
CA GLU A 54 19.02 6.42 -18.48
C GLU A 54 19.49 5.44 -17.40
N PHE A 55 18.60 5.09 -16.47
CA PHE A 55 18.90 4.23 -15.31
C PHE A 55 18.32 2.82 -15.43
N ASP A 56 17.99 2.35 -16.63
CA ASP A 56 17.48 0.99 -16.81
C ASP A 56 18.40 -0.04 -16.19
N GLY A 57 17.83 -0.94 -15.38
CA GLY A 57 18.58 -1.99 -14.68
C GLY A 57 19.19 -1.59 -13.34
N TYR A 58 19.26 -0.30 -12.99
CA TYR A 58 19.67 0.10 -11.64
C TYR A 58 18.57 -0.25 -10.63
N THR A 59 18.98 -0.68 -9.44
CA THR A 59 18.03 -0.78 -8.32
C THR A 59 17.77 0.59 -7.69
N LEU A 60 16.61 0.77 -7.06
CA LEU A 60 16.31 1.98 -6.29
C LEU A 60 17.36 2.21 -5.20
N ARG A 61 17.85 1.13 -4.56
CA ARG A 61 18.96 1.18 -3.59
C ARG A 61 20.22 1.80 -4.18
N GLN A 62 20.65 1.31 -5.34
CA GLN A 62 21.85 1.84 -6.03
C GLN A 62 21.69 3.32 -6.41
N LEU A 63 20.48 3.74 -6.81
CA LEU A 63 20.22 5.13 -7.11
C LEU A 63 20.30 6.01 -5.86
N ILE A 64 19.73 5.58 -4.74
CA ILE A 64 19.79 6.31 -3.47
C ILE A 64 21.21 6.40 -2.95
N GLU A 65 22.00 5.34 -3.05
CA GLU A 65 23.41 5.34 -2.63
C GLU A 65 24.29 6.26 -3.49
N LYS A 66 24.05 6.26 -4.80
CA LYS A 66 24.88 7.01 -5.74
C LYS A 66 24.44 8.47 -5.94
N TYR A 67 23.13 8.73 -5.88
CA TYR A 67 22.51 10.02 -6.17
C TYR A 67 21.47 10.43 -5.13
N PRO A 68 21.78 10.39 -3.81
CA PRO A 68 20.77 10.60 -2.76
C PRO A 68 20.09 11.96 -2.88
N SER A 69 20.83 13.02 -3.19
CA SER A 69 20.32 14.38 -3.31
C SER A 69 19.37 14.57 -4.50
N ASP A 70 19.57 13.81 -5.58
CA ASP A 70 18.72 13.91 -6.77
C ASP A 70 17.47 13.04 -6.65
N VAL A 71 17.58 11.90 -5.96
CA VAL A 71 16.45 10.96 -5.79
C VAL A 71 15.53 11.39 -4.68
N ILE A 72 16.06 11.63 -3.47
CA ILE A 72 15.27 11.91 -2.26
C ILE A 72 15.34 13.38 -1.86
N GLY A 73 16.50 14.01 -2.03
CA GLY A 73 16.72 15.39 -1.65
C GLY A 73 17.95 15.60 -0.79
N PRO A 74 18.37 16.87 -0.61
CA PRO A 74 19.59 17.20 0.11
C PRO A 74 19.52 16.80 1.59
N GLY A 75 20.61 16.21 2.07
CA GLY A 75 20.76 15.78 3.47
C GLY A 75 20.09 14.44 3.79
N TRP A 76 19.55 13.72 2.82
CA TRP A 76 19.14 12.33 3.04
C TRP A 76 20.34 11.44 3.36
N ASN A 77 20.22 10.62 4.40
CA ASN A 77 21.21 9.60 4.71
C ASN A 77 21.09 8.44 3.72
N PRO A 78 22.07 8.20 2.82
CA PRO A 78 21.99 7.14 1.81
C PRO A 78 21.97 5.72 2.39
N GLN A 79 22.27 5.54 3.68
CA GLN A 79 22.15 4.25 4.35
C GLN A 79 20.71 3.93 4.77
N LYS A 80 19.82 4.92 4.83
CA LYS A 80 18.39 4.70 5.07
C LYS A 80 17.73 4.11 3.81
N PHE A 81 16.83 3.17 4.00
CA PHE A 81 15.99 2.66 2.93
C PHE A 81 14.97 3.71 2.48
N PHE A 82 14.47 3.57 1.25
CA PHE A 82 13.37 4.40 0.75
C PHE A 82 12.16 4.24 1.68
N PRO A 83 11.52 5.32 2.13
CA PRO A 83 10.61 5.26 3.28
C PRO A 83 9.23 4.66 2.99
N ILE A 84 8.86 4.50 1.71
CA ILE A 84 7.54 4.03 1.27
C ILE A 84 7.67 2.75 0.45
N ILE A 85 6.77 1.81 0.67
CA ILE A 85 6.52 0.67 -0.22
C ILE A 85 5.16 0.88 -0.88
N VAL A 86 5.09 0.67 -2.19
CA VAL A 86 3.84 0.67 -2.97
C VAL A 86 3.61 -0.72 -3.51
N LYS A 87 2.42 -1.25 -3.28
CA LYS A 87 2.01 -2.58 -3.73
C LYS A 87 0.64 -2.55 -4.40
N LEU A 88 0.40 -3.53 -5.24
CA LEU A 88 -0.94 -3.97 -5.58
C LEU A 88 -1.24 -5.27 -4.84
N LEU A 89 -2.44 -5.38 -4.30
CA LEU A 89 -2.94 -6.57 -3.61
C LEU A 89 -4.04 -7.21 -4.44
N ASP A 90 -3.93 -8.52 -4.73
CA ASP A 90 -4.99 -9.34 -5.34
C ASP A 90 -5.52 -10.31 -4.28
N ALA A 91 -6.49 -9.85 -3.50
CA ALA A 91 -7.11 -10.61 -2.42
C ALA A 91 -8.19 -11.54 -2.95
N ARG A 92 -7.82 -12.63 -3.63
CA ARG A 92 -8.80 -13.65 -4.05
C ARG A 92 -9.47 -14.33 -2.86
N GLN A 93 -8.77 -14.43 -1.74
CA GLN A 93 -9.32 -14.79 -0.43
C GLN A 93 -8.99 -13.67 0.55
N ARG A 94 -9.76 -13.56 1.62
CA ARG A 94 -9.49 -12.53 2.65
C ARG A 94 -8.08 -12.67 3.25
N LEU A 95 -7.43 -11.57 3.53
CA LEU A 95 -6.16 -11.54 4.22
C LEU A 95 -6.32 -12.01 5.68
N SER A 96 -5.23 -12.26 6.39
CA SER A 96 -5.31 -12.50 7.84
C SER A 96 -5.91 -11.29 8.54
N LEU A 97 -6.59 -11.52 9.66
CA LEU A 97 -6.90 -10.47 10.61
C LEU A 97 -5.59 -10.06 11.29
N GLN A 98 -5.23 -8.79 11.20
CA GLN A 98 -3.92 -8.31 11.61
C GLN A 98 -3.97 -6.91 12.22
N VAL A 99 -2.91 -6.57 12.93
CA VAL A 99 -2.66 -5.23 13.47
C VAL A 99 -1.18 -4.91 13.34
N HIS A 100 -0.85 -3.65 13.10
CA HIS A 100 0.53 -3.17 13.05
C HIS A 100 0.97 -2.63 14.41
N PRO A 101 2.27 -2.78 14.75
CA PRO A 101 2.81 -2.24 15.99
C PRO A 101 2.49 -0.75 16.13
N ASN A 102 2.05 -0.35 17.31
CA ASN A 102 1.97 1.03 17.77
C ASN A 102 3.24 1.40 18.54
N GLU A 103 3.36 2.64 19.01
CA GLU A 103 4.55 3.13 19.75
C GLU A 103 4.90 2.28 20.98
N ALA A 104 3.89 1.80 21.71
CA ALA A 104 4.12 0.99 22.92
C ALA A 104 4.64 -0.40 22.57
N SER A 105 4.05 -1.05 21.56
CA SER A 105 4.47 -2.37 21.10
C SER A 105 5.80 -2.33 20.33
N GLU A 106 6.11 -1.23 19.61
CA GLU A 106 7.42 -1.01 19.01
C GLU A 106 8.52 -1.04 20.09
N LYS A 107 8.33 -0.29 21.19
CA LYS A 107 9.26 -0.28 22.34
C LYS A 107 9.39 -1.66 23.00
N LYS A 108 8.29 -2.40 23.07
CA LYS A 108 8.25 -3.70 23.75
C LYS A 108 8.86 -4.83 22.92
N TYR A 109 8.60 -4.85 21.61
CA TYR A 109 8.95 -5.97 20.74
C TYR A 109 10.09 -5.65 19.76
N GLY A 110 10.53 -4.40 19.66
CA GLY A 110 11.60 -3.99 18.75
C GLY A 110 11.23 -4.04 17.27
N LEU A 111 9.94 -4.09 16.95
CA LEU A 111 9.43 -4.08 15.58
C LEU A 111 8.89 -2.68 15.24
N PRO A 112 9.31 -2.07 14.12
CA PRO A 112 8.92 -0.71 13.78
C PRO A 112 7.40 -0.59 13.56
N ARG A 113 6.87 0.57 13.92
CA ARG A 113 5.49 0.97 13.61
C ARG A 113 5.22 0.88 12.12
N LYS A 114 3.95 0.77 11.75
CA LYS A 114 3.53 0.76 10.35
C LYS A 114 2.15 1.40 10.22
N ASN A 115 2.10 2.42 9.38
CA ASN A 115 0.87 2.97 8.85
C ASN A 115 0.78 2.62 7.36
N GLU A 116 -0.43 2.38 6.88
CA GLU A 116 -0.67 2.06 5.47
C GLU A 116 -1.98 2.66 5.00
N ALA A 117 -2.15 2.75 3.71
CA ALA A 117 -3.37 3.20 3.08
C ALA A 117 -3.75 2.24 1.95
N TRP A 118 -5.04 1.94 1.83
CA TRP A 118 -5.61 1.18 0.72
C TRP A 118 -6.51 2.05 -0.13
N TYR A 119 -6.37 1.93 -1.43
CA TYR A 119 -7.29 2.48 -2.41
C TYR A 119 -7.84 1.31 -3.25
N LEU A 120 -9.16 1.12 -3.25
CA LEU A 120 -9.79 -0.01 -3.93
C LEU A 120 -9.85 0.24 -5.43
N LEU A 121 -9.17 -0.63 -6.19
CA LEU A 121 -9.09 -0.58 -7.65
C LEU A 121 -10.19 -1.41 -8.31
N ASP A 122 -10.58 -2.52 -7.68
CA ASP A 122 -11.66 -3.39 -8.11
C ASP A 122 -12.19 -4.19 -6.92
N CYS A 123 -13.46 -4.60 -6.96
CA CYS A 123 -14.07 -5.39 -5.91
C CYS A 123 -15.26 -6.23 -6.43
N GLY A 124 -15.46 -7.39 -5.84
CA GLY A 124 -16.66 -8.21 -6.10
C GLY A 124 -17.92 -7.61 -5.47
N VAL A 125 -19.09 -7.98 -5.99
CA VAL A 125 -20.41 -7.43 -5.59
C VAL A 125 -20.68 -7.50 -4.08
N ARG A 126 -20.11 -8.48 -3.38
CA ARG A 126 -20.27 -8.68 -1.92
C ARG A 126 -18.95 -8.59 -1.17
N SER A 127 -17.96 -7.98 -1.78
CA SER A 127 -16.69 -7.78 -1.13
C SER A 127 -16.81 -6.81 0.02
N ARG A 128 -16.08 -7.08 1.07
CA ARG A 128 -15.99 -6.24 2.27
C ARG A 128 -14.55 -6.23 2.76
N PHE A 129 -14.25 -5.27 3.59
CA PHE A 129 -13.02 -5.24 4.37
C PHE A 129 -13.33 -5.01 5.85
N ILE A 130 -12.37 -5.29 6.71
CA ILE A 130 -12.47 -5.09 8.15
C ILE A 130 -11.72 -3.81 8.49
N ALA A 131 -12.43 -2.88 9.11
CA ALA A 131 -11.97 -1.53 9.44
C ALA A 131 -11.98 -1.28 10.97
N GLY A 132 -11.50 -2.24 11.73
CA GLY A 132 -11.38 -2.13 13.18
C GLY A 132 -12.23 -3.14 13.96
N LEU A 133 -12.31 -2.88 15.26
CA LEU A 133 -13.15 -3.58 16.20
C LEU A 133 -14.42 -2.76 16.48
N LYS A 134 -15.49 -3.41 16.89
CA LYS A 134 -16.69 -2.73 17.41
C LYS A 134 -16.35 -1.97 18.70
N PRO A 135 -17.03 -0.85 18.96
CA PRO A 135 -16.86 -0.11 20.22
C PRO A 135 -17.11 -1.01 21.46
N GLY A 136 -16.30 -0.83 22.49
CA GLY A 136 -16.44 -1.53 23.78
C GLY A 136 -15.87 -2.96 23.80
N VAL A 137 -15.16 -3.37 22.74
CA VAL A 137 -14.43 -4.64 22.75
C VAL A 137 -13.20 -4.52 23.65
N GLU A 138 -13.03 -5.48 24.54
CA GLU A 138 -11.93 -5.56 25.51
C GLU A 138 -10.89 -6.62 25.10
N PRO A 139 -9.64 -6.56 25.62
CA PRO A 139 -8.59 -7.54 25.32
C PRO A 139 -8.99 -9.01 25.54
N ASN A 140 -9.79 -9.28 26.59
CA ASN A 140 -10.25 -10.64 26.90
C ASN A 140 -11.30 -11.14 25.91
N ASP A 141 -12.16 -10.26 25.40
CA ASP A 141 -13.14 -10.64 24.38
C ASP A 141 -12.48 -11.19 23.14
N ILE A 142 -11.37 -10.59 22.73
CA ILE A 142 -10.57 -11.04 21.58
C ILE A 142 -10.04 -12.46 21.83
N LYS A 143 -9.43 -12.73 23.00
CA LYS A 143 -8.88 -14.04 23.35
C LYS A 143 -9.96 -15.12 23.35
N GLU A 144 -11.11 -14.81 23.98
CA GLU A 144 -12.26 -15.72 24.03
C GLU A 144 -12.84 -15.99 22.65
N ALA A 145 -13.00 -14.94 21.83
CA ALA A 145 -13.55 -15.05 20.49
C ALA A 145 -12.65 -15.82 19.53
N ILE A 146 -11.32 -15.70 19.63
CA ILE A 146 -10.37 -16.50 18.86
C ILE A 146 -10.46 -17.97 19.29
N SER A 147 -10.46 -18.23 20.61
CA SER A 147 -10.58 -19.59 21.15
C SER A 147 -11.88 -20.27 20.74
N ALA A 148 -12.97 -19.51 20.71
CA ALA A 148 -14.31 -19.96 20.29
C ALA A 148 -14.50 -19.93 18.76
N LYS A 149 -13.52 -19.52 17.97
CA LYS A 149 -13.56 -19.39 16.50
C LYS A 149 -14.72 -18.51 15.99
N ASN A 150 -15.05 -17.46 16.73
CA ASN A 150 -16.15 -16.55 16.40
C ASN A 150 -15.75 -15.07 16.45
N VAL A 151 -14.48 -14.77 16.14
CA VAL A 151 -13.88 -13.41 16.21
C VAL A 151 -14.64 -12.40 15.35
N GLU A 152 -15.32 -12.83 14.28
CA GLU A 152 -16.09 -11.96 13.38
C GLU A 152 -17.17 -11.15 14.10
N LYS A 153 -17.72 -11.63 15.22
CA LYS A 153 -18.71 -10.90 16.03
C LYS A 153 -18.19 -9.59 16.61
N LEU A 154 -16.87 -9.48 16.76
CA LEU A 154 -16.17 -8.31 17.34
C LEU A 154 -15.75 -7.29 16.28
N LEU A 155 -15.84 -7.65 14.99
CA LEU A 155 -15.24 -6.89 13.91
C LEU A 155 -16.22 -5.89 13.29
N GLU A 156 -15.65 -4.77 12.86
CA GLU A 156 -16.36 -3.76 12.09
C GLU A 156 -16.13 -3.99 10.59
N PHE A 157 -17.19 -4.39 9.89
CA PHE A 157 -17.13 -4.64 8.45
C PHE A 157 -17.62 -3.42 7.68
N ARG A 158 -16.99 -3.14 6.55
CA ARG A 158 -17.44 -2.15 5.57
C ARG A 158 -17.58 -2.84 4.21
N ASP A 159 -18.65 -2.53 3.48
CA ASP A 159 -18.81 -2.94 2.09
C ASP A 159 -17.76 -2.24 1.24
N SER A 160 -17.21 -2.95 0.24
CA SER A 160 -16.17 -2.44 -0.64
C SER A 160 -16.77 -1.78 -1.87
N HIS A 161 -16.30 -0.58 -2.22
CA HIS A 161 -16.62 0.10 -3.47
C HIS A 161 -15.33 0.55 -4.17
N VAL A 162 -15.31 0.47 -5.49
CA VAL A 162 -14.18 0.98 -6.27
C VAL A 162 -14.00 2.47 -5.99
N GLY A 163 -12.76 2.86 -5.68
CA GLY A 163 -12.43 4.22 -5.30
C GLY A 163 -12.47 4.50 -3.79
N ASP A 164 -12.99 3.58 -2.97
CA ASP A 164 -12.90 3.73 -1.51
C ASP A 164 -11.43 3.78 -1.08
N PHE A 165 -11.16 4.67 -0.13
CA PHE A 165 -9.85 4.85 0.48
C PHE A 165 -9.92 4.61 1.98
N MET A 166 -9.04 3.78 2.51
CA MET A 166 -8.93 3.52 3.95
C MET A 166 -7.50 3.81 4.41
N PHE A 167 -7.35 4.72 5.38
CA PHE A 167 -6.09 4.93 6.08
C PHE A 167 -6.03 4.06 7.32
N VAL A 168 -5.23 3.01 7.26
CA VAL A 168 -4.99 2.05 8.35
C VAL A 168 -3.86 2.57 9.22
N ARG A 169 -4.22 3.17 10.35
CA ARG A 169 -3.25 3.61 11.34
C ARG A 169 -2.71 2.42 12.14
N GLU A 170 -1.48 2.56 12.62
CA GLU A 170 -0.93 1.65 13.62
C GLU A 170 -1.95 1.36 14.75
N GLY A 171 -1.99 0.14 15.23
CA GLY A 171 -2.96 -0.27 16.27
C GLY A 171 -4.39 -0.54 15.80
N THR A 172 -4.70 -0.32 14.53
CA THR A 172 -6.01 -0.65 13.96
C THR A 172 -6.06 -2.13 13.56
N VAL A 173 -7.02 -2.88 14.08
CA VAL A 173 -7.30 -4.25 13.61
C VAL A 173 -7.96 -4.18 12.23
N HIS A 174 -7.39 -4.85 11.24
CA HIS A 174 -7.85 -4.75 9.85
C HIS A 174 -7.66 -6.04 9.07
N SER A 175 -8.37 -6.15 7.96
CA SER A 175 -8.17 -7.21 6.96
C SER A 175 -8.83 -6.81 5.65
N LEU A 176 -8.13 -6.94 4.53
CA LEU A 176 -8.73 -6.85 3.20
C LEU A 176 -9.51 -8.14 2.93
N GLY A 177 -10.81 -8.01 2.63
CA GLY A 177 -11.69 -9.15 2.38
C GLY A 177 -11.47 -9.76 1.00
N ALA A 178 -12.13 -10.89 0.78
CA ALA A 178 -12.02 -11.61 -0.48
C ALA A 178 -12.58 -10.79 -1.67
N ASP A 179 -12.05 -11.10 -2.86
CA ASP A 179 -12.42 -10.49 -4.14
C ASP A 179 -12.23 -8.96 -4.18
N ASN A 180 -11.24 -8.44 -3.43
CA ASN A 180 -10.80 -7.06 -3.51
C ASN A 180 -9.45 -6.96 -4.21
N ILE A 181 -9.26 -5.91 -4.99
CA ILE A 181 -7.97 -5.48 -5.52
C ILE A 181 -7.69 -4.08 -5.01
N ALA A 182 -6.58 -3.92 -4.32
CA ALA A 182 -6.21 -2.65 -3.71
C ALA A 182 -4.80 -2.20 -4.13
N LEU A 183 -4.64 -0.90 -4.28
CA LEU A 183 -3.34 -0.24 -4.21
C LEU A 183 -3.04 0.03 -2.74
N GLU A 184 -1.95 -0.50 -2.24
CA GLU A 184 -1.44 -0.28 -0.88
C GLU A 184 -0.23 0.64 -0.93
N ILE A 185 -0.29 1.70 -0.14
CA ILE A 185 0.83 2.63 0.09
C ILE A 185 1.14 2.56 1.57
N GLN A 186 2.35 2.12 1.94
CA GLN A 186 2.73 1.86 3.32
C GLN A 186 4.10 2.42 3.66
N GLU A 187 4.32 2.68 4.94
CA GLU A 187 5.66 2.87 5.48
C GLU A 187 6.52 1.62 5.23
N ASN A 188 7.83 1.82 5.07
CA ASN A 188 8.76 0.73 4.79
C ASN A 188 9.01 -0.15 6.02
N SER A 189 8.01 -0.93 6.36
CA SER A 189 8.02 -1.90 7.45
C SER A 189 7.24 -3.15 7.04
N ASP A 190 7.79 -4.32 7.35
CA ASP A 190 7.10 -5.62 7.19
C ASP A 190 6.43 -6.07 8.50
N SER A 191 6.40 -5.21 9.53
CA SER A 191 5.89 -5.54 10.85
C SER A 191 4.38 -5.76 10.83
N THR A 192 3.96 -6.97 11.12
CA THR A 192 2.55 -7.37 11.15
C THR A 192 2.35 -8.43 12.23
N PHE A 193 1.47 -8.14 13.18
CA PHE A 193 1.00 -9.13 14.13
C PHE A 193 -0.30 -9.76 13.64
N ARG A 194 -0.24 -11.06 13.33
CA ARG A 194 -1.39 -11.83 12.87
C ARG A 194 -2.22 -12.27 14.05
N LEU A 195 -3.42 -11.69 14.16
CA LEU A 195 -4.36 -11.96 15.23
C LEU A 195 -5.14 -13.25 14.96
N TYR A 196 -5.59 -13.46 13.70
CA TYR A 196 -6.31 -14.66 13.27
C TYR A 196 -6.10 -14.93 11.77
N ASP A 197 -6.13 -16.17 11.35
CA ASP A 197 -5.91 -16.57 9.95
C ASP A 197 -6.99 -17.46 9.37
N TRP A 198 -8.19 -17.39 9.91
CA TRP A 198 -9.38 -18.09 9.40
C TRP A 198 -9.22 -19.61 9.33
N ASP A 199 -8.43 -20.18 10.24
CA ASP A 199 -8.05 -21.60 10.30
C ASP A 199 -7.45 -22.14 8.98
N ARG A 200 -6.85 -21.27 8.15
CA ARG A 200 -6.24 -21.68 6.88
C ARG A 200 -4.94 -22.42 7.09
N THR A 201 -4.69 -23.32 6.14
CA THR A 201 -3.40 -23.99 5.98
C THR A 201 -2.83 -23.69 4.58
N ASP A 202 -1.52 -23.78 4.46
CA ASP A 202 -0.83 -23.77 3.17
C ASP A 202 -0.99 -25.11 2.42
N SER A 203 -0.33 -25.26 1.27
CA SER A 203 -0.33 -26.50 0.47
C SER A 203 0.23 -27.71 1.22
N ASP A 204 1.06 -27.47 2.23
CA ASP A 204 1.69 -28.52 3.05
C ASP A 204 0.87 -28.85 4.32
N GLY A 205 -0.32 -28.25 4.46
CA GLY A 205 -1.20 -28.44 5.61
C GLY A 205 -0.74 -27.68 6.86
N LYS A 206 0.20 -26.73 6.75
CA LYS A 206 0.72 -25.94 7.88
C LYS A 206 -0.04 -24.63 8.02
N SER A 207 -0.46 -24.32 9.25
CA SER A 207 -1.02 -23.02 9.59
C SER A 207 0.08 -21.97 9.77
N ARG A 208 -0.19 -20.72 9.40
CA ARG A 208 0.71 -19.60 9.70
C ARG A 208 0.68 -19.29 11.19
N ALA A 209 1.83 -18.90 11.75
CA ALA A 209 1.94 -18.49 13.15
C ALA A 209 1.01 -17.32 13.46
N LEU A 210 0.35 -17.36 14.60
CA LEU A 210 -0.41 -16.25 15.18
C LEU A 210 0.45 -15.54 16.24
N HIS A 211 0.22 -14.24 16.39
CA HIS A 211 0.92 -13.34 17.31
C HIS A 211 -0.12 -12.67 18.23
N ILE A 212 -0.93 -13.49 18.93
CA ILE A 212 -2.14 -13.03 19.63
C ILE A 212 -1.80 -12.03 20.74
N ALA A 213 -0.77 -12.29 21.53
CA ALA A 213 -0.38 -11.42 22.62
C ALA A 213 0.15 -10.07 22.10
N GLU A 214 1.08 -10.12 21.13
CA GLU A 214 1.68 -8.96 20.50
C GLU A 214 0.62 -8.12 19.76
N ALA A 215 -0.32 -8.81 19.11
CA ALA A 215 -1.44 -8.16 18.42
C ALA A 215 -2.32 -7.40 19.40
N ILE A 216 -2.74 -8.02 20.50
CA ILE A 216 -3.58 -7.39 21.53
C ILE A 216 -2.86 -6.20 22.16
N ASP A 217 -1.57 -6.32 22.46
CA ASP A 217 -0.77 -5.22 22.99
C ASP A 217 -0.63 -4.03 22.03
N SER A 218 -0.84 -4.29 20.73
CA SER A 218 -0.76 -3.27 19.69
C SER A 218 -2.10 -2.61 19.38
N VAL A 219 -3.24 -3.20 19.81
CA VAL A 219 -4.57 -2.65 19.47
C VAL A 219 -4.80 -1.30 20.16
N ASN A 220 -5.31 -0.33 19.40
CA ASN A 220 -5.83 0.92 19.93
C ASN A 220 -7.31 0.75 20.29
N PHE A 221 -7.58 0.42 21.55
CA PHE A 221 -8.95 0.21 22.05
C PHE A 221 -9.76 1.50 22.23
N ASP A 222 -9.09 2.66 22.33
CA ASP A 222 -9.77 3.96 22.46
C ASP A 222 -10.35 4.43 21.12
N ASN A 223 -9.70 4.08 20.01
CA ASN A 223 -10.12 4.41 18.65
C ASN A 223 -10.09 3.15 17.75
N PRO A 224 -10.99 2.18 18.00
CA PRO A 224 -10.85 0.84 17.42
C PRO A 224 -11.31 0.75 15.96
N THR A 225 -12.00 1.77 15.42
CA THR A 225 -12.56 1.77 14.05
C THR A 225 -11.98 2.85 13.18
N VAL A 226 -11.99 2.61 11.87
CA VAL A 226 -11.62 3.58 10.83
C VAL A 226 -12.78 3.73 9.85
N GLU A 227 -13.15 4.97 9.54
CA GLU A 227 -14.15 5.26 8.51
C GLU A 227 -13.44 5.44 7.15
N PRO A 228 -13.79 4.65 6.13
CA PRO A 228 -13.26 4.83 4.80
C PRO A 228 -13.79 6.11 4.16
N LEU A 229 -12.99 6.70 3.30
CA LEU A 229 -13.42 7.81 2.45
C LEU A 229 -13.96 7.23 1.14
N SER A 230 -15.23 7.44 0.88
CA SER A 230 -15.84 7.05 -0.40
C SER A 230 -15.38 7.95 -1.54
N GLU A 231 -15.42 7.42 -2.76
CA GLU A 231 -15.10 8.14 -3.99
C GLU A 231 -16.02 9.37 -4.18
N ASN A 232 -15.50 10.41 -4.78
CA ASN A 232 -16.25 11.61 -5.16
C ASN A 232 -15.68 12.26 -6.42
N GLU A 233 -16.41 13.19 -7.02
CA GLU A 233 -16.08 13.82 -8.30
C GLU A 233 -15.13 15.03 -8.20
N THR A 234 -14.62 15.37 -7.01
CA THR A 234 -13.73 16.55 -6.88
C THR A 234 -12.43 16.37 -7.68
N PRO A 235 -11.95 17.41 -8.38
CA PRO A 235 -10.70 17.31 -9.16
C PRO A 235 -9.49 16.97 -8.31
N SER A 236 -9.43 17.47 -7.06
CA SER A 236 -8.36 17.19 -6.12
C SER A 236 -8.94 16.98 -4.73
N ARG A 237 -8.41 15.96 -4.01
CA ARG A 237 -8.82 15.66 -2.63
C ARG A 237 -7.65 15.11 -1.85
N ILE A 238 -7.38 15.69 -0.67
CA ILE A 238 -6.49 15.06 0.32
C ILE A 238 -7.21 13.86 0.90
N LEU A 239 -6.63 12.68 0.74
CA LEU A 239 -7.15 11.41 1.26
C LEU A 239 -6.60 11.11 2.64
N CYS A 240 -5.31 11.38 2.88
CA CYS A 240 -4.74 11.45 4.22
C CYS A 240 -3.61 12.47 4.26
N ASP A 241 -3.42 13.08 5.43
CA ASP A 241 -2.28 13.96 5.73
C ASP A 241 -1.75 13.54 7.10
N TYR A 242 -0.67 12.78 7.08
CA TYR A 242 -0.07 12.18 8.26
C TYR A 242 1.41 12.55 8.37
N GLU A 243 2.01 12.40 9.53
CA GLU A 243 3.39 12.87 9.78
C GLU A 243 4.44 12.27 8.82
N ASN A 244 4.23 11.00 8.38
CA ASN A 244 5.19 10.25 7.60
C ASN A 244 4.86 10.14 6.12
N PHE A 245 3.65 10.50 5.70
CA PHE A 245 3.27 10.67 4.29
C PHE A 245 1.91 11.36 4.14
N LYS A 246 1.71 11.94 2.99
CA LYS A 246 0.44 12.53 2.57
C LYS A 246 0.03 11.94 1.23
N ILE A 247 -1.25 11.65 1.05
CA ILE A 247 -1.80 11.15 -0.21
C ILE A 247 -2.89 12.11 -0.69
N ILE A 248 -2.73 12.57 -1.93
CA ILE A 248 -3.68 13.42 -2.63
C ILE A 248 -4.19 12.66 -3.85
N ARG A 249 -5.50 12.55 -4.00
CA ARG A 249 -6.08 12.12 -5.27
C ARG A 249 -6.21 13.31 -6.18
N LEU A 250 -5.70 13.18 -7.40
CA LEU A 250 -5.79 14.16 -8.47
C LEU A 250 -6.50 13.55 -9.68
N ARG A 251 -7.46 14.28 -10.27
CA ARG A 251 -8.15 13.93 -11.50
C ARG A 251 -7.81 14.94 -12.56
N LEU A 252 -7.56 14.47 -13.76
CA LEU A 252 -7.35 15.29 -14.96
C LEU A 252 -8.24 14.76 -16.08
N LYS A 253 -8.92 15.68 -16.77
CA LYS A 253 -9.63 15.37 -18.01
C LYS A 253 -8.63 15.20 -19.15
N ALA A 254 -9.01 14.43 -20.17
CA ALA A 254 -8.20 14.25 -21.37
C ALA A 254 -7.73 15.61 -21.93
N GLY A 255 -6.43 15.75 -22.15
CA GLY A 255 -5.78 16.97 -22.60
C GLY A 255 -5.33 17.94 -21.50
N GLU A 256 -5.85 17.82 -20.28
CA GLU A 256 -5.39 18.64 -19.14
C GLU A 256 -3.97 18.23 -18.69
N SER A 257 -3.30 19.18 -18.07
CA SER A 257 -1.93 18.98 -17.59
C SER A 257 -1.72 19.60 -16.21
N THR A 258 -0.80 19.02 -15.45
CA THR A 258 -0.27 19.55 -14.21
C THR A 258 1.25 19.36 -14.17
N THR A 259 1.92 20.03 -13.24
CA THR A 259 3.37 19.91 -13.08
C THR A 259 3.70 19.63 -11.62
N LEU A 260 4.52 18.61 -11.39
CA LEU A 260 5.19 18.38 -10.11
C LEU A 260 6.55 19.09 -10.19
N PRO A 261 6.79 20.12 -9.38
CA PRO A 261 8.01 20.91 -9.48
C PRO A 261 9.22 20.14 -8.96
N ALA A 262 10.39 20.42 -9.54
CA ALA A 262 11.67 19.93 -9.05
C ALA A 262 12.06 20.62 -7.74
N ARG A 263 12.87 19.95 -6.92
CA ARG A 263 13.55 20.49 -5.73
C ARG A 263 12.64 20.94 -4.60
N GLU A 264 11.39 20.47 -4.58
CA GLU A 264 10.51 20.59 -3.42
C GLU A 264 10.65 19.33 -2.55
N GLU A 265 10.23 18.20 -3.09
CA GLU A 265 10.33 16.87 -2.48
C GLU A 265 10.12 15.77 -3.55
N PRO A 266 10.59 14.55 -3.32
CA PRO A 266 10.24 13.44 -4.19
C PRO A 266 8.75 13.11 -4.02
N LYS A 267 8.12 12.65 -5.11
CA LYS A 267 6.70 12.26 -5.10
C LYS A 267 6.52 10.91 -5.77
N ILE A 268 5.55 10.14 -5.31
CA ILE A 268 5.13 8.93 -6.00
C ILE A 268 3.83 9.22 -6.75
N ILE A 269 3.78 8.84 -8.02
CA ILE A 269 2.58 8.89 -8.85
C ILE A 269 2.07 7.46 -8.98
N SER A 270 0.87 7.17 -8.48
CA SER A 270 0.19 5.89 -8.70
C SER A 270 -1.08 6.14 -9.51
N LEU A 271 -1.07 5.74 -10.77
CA LEU A 271 -2.20 5.95 -11.68
C LEU A 271 -3.26 4.88 -11.41
N VAL A 272 -4.43 5.29 -10.93
CA VAL A 272 -5.52 4.35 -10.57
C VAL A 272 -6.50 4.14 -11.69
N SER A 273 -6.64 5.11 -12.61
CA SER A 273 -7.43 4.95 -13.84
C SER A 273 -6.95 5.88 -14.95
N GLY A 274 -7.22 5.51 -16.20
CA GLY A 274 -6.90 6.31 -17.38
C GLY A 274 -5.48 6.08 -17.92
N LYS A 275 -4.95 7.09 -18.60
CA LYS A 275 -3.62 7.08 -19.22
C LYS A 275 -3.01 8.46 -19.20
N ILE A 276 -1.75 8.57 -18.80
CA ILE A 276 -1.02 9.83 -18.73
C ILE A 276 0.31 9.74 -19.46
N ASP A 277 0.79 10.88 -19.94
CA ASP A 277 2.15 11.10 -20.40
C ASP A 277 2.89 11.97 -19.38
N CYS A 278 4.05 11.51 -18.95
CA CYS A 278 4.93 12.21 -18.02
C CYS A 278 6.26 12.50 -18.70
N CYS A 279 6.39 13.65 -19.35
CA CYS A 279 7.61 14.05 -20.07
C CYS A 279 8.04 13.01 -21.12
N GLY A 280 7.10 12.43 -21.88
CA GLY A 280 7.36 11.39 -22.89
C GLY A 280 7.39 9.96 -22.32
N ILE A 281 7.19 9.78 -21.02
CA ILE A 281 7.04 8.47 -20.37
C ILE A 281 5.56 8.20 -20.16
N CYS A 282 5.02 7.23 -20.89
CA CYS A 282 3.63 6.84 -20.76
C CYS A 282 3.41 5.99 -19.50
N MET A 283 2.33 6.30 -18.75
CA MET A 283 1.81 5.46 -17.67
C MET A 283 0.37 5.05 -17.98
N GLU A 284 0.08 3.79 -17.70
CA GLU A 284 -1.25 3.21 -17.78
C GLU A 284 -1.82 2.90 -16.40
N ALA A 285 -3.12 2.66 -16.32
CA ALA A 285 -3.78 2.36 -15.05
C ALA A 285 -3.04 1.23 -14.29
N VAL A 286 -3.01 1.35 -12.96
CA VAL A 286 -2.35 0.47 -11.99
C VAL A 286 -0.82 0.46 -12.05
N GLU A 287 -0.21 1.43 -12.72
CA GLU A 287 1.24 1.66 -12.68
C GLU A 287 1.61 2.71 -11.62
N SER A 288 2.76 2.51 -10.99
CA SER A 288 3.36 3.48 -10.07
C SER A 288 4.76 3.88 -10.52
N ALA A 289 5.12 5.13 -10.29
CA ALA A 289 6.42 5.68 -10.64
C ALA A 289 6.90 6.68 -9.59
N LEU A 290 8.21 6.82 -9.44
CA LEU A 290 8.84 7.82 -8.59
C LEU A 290 9.21 9.05 -9.42
N ALA A 291 8.70 10.21 -9.04
CA ALA A 291 9.17 11.52 -9.44
C ALA A 291 10.29 11.93 -8.47
N PRO A 292 11.57 11.86 -8.87
CA PRO A 292 12.70 12.14 -7.98
C PRO A 292 12.74 13.63 -7.61
N TYR A 293 13.37 13.95 -6.48
CA TYR A 293 13.56 15.32 -5.99
C TYR A 293 14.14 16.27 -7.08
N GLY A 294 15.12 15.80 -7.84
CA GLY A 294 15.80 16.60 -8.86
C GLY A 294 15.02 16.80 -10.17
N ALA A 295 13.83 16.18 -10.32
CA ALA A 295 13.09 16.19 -11.57
C ALA A 295 11.82 17.04 -11.52
N GLU A 296 11.64 17.90 -12.51
CA GLU A 296 10.33 18.50 -12.82
C GLU A 296 9.56 17.53 -13.71
N ILE A 297 8.36 17.14 -13.28
CA ILE A 297 7.52 16.18 -14.03
C ILE A 297 6.25 16.88 -14.48
N LYS A 298 6.15 17.12 -15.79
CA LYS A 298 4.92 17.59 -16.42
C LYS A 298 4.06 16.38 -16.77
N ILE A 299 2.89 16.29 -16.17
CA ILE A 299 1.89 15.24 -16.37
C ILE A 299 0.82 15.77 -17.31
N ARG A 300 0.53 15.06 -18.39
CA ARG A 300 -0.58 15.33 -19.30
C ARG A 300 -1.50 14.13 -19.37
N ALA A 301 -2.78 14.31 -19.14
CA ALA A 301 -3.78 13.26 -19.29
C ALA A 301 -4.02 12.98 -20.79
N VAL A 302 -3.80 11.71 -21.18
CA VAL A 302 -4.12 11.22 -22.54
C VAL A 302 -5.58 10.78 -22.59
N LEU A 303 -6.08 10.20 -21.52
CA LEU A 303 -7.49 9.88 -21.25
C LEU A 303 -7.91 10.54 -19.95
N ASP A 304 -9.21 10.61 -19.67
CA ASP A 304 -9.71 10.97 -18.34
C ASP A 304 -9.00 10.08 -17.30
N SER A 305 -8.30 10.69 -16.37
CA SER A 305 -7.36 9.98 -15.50
C SER A 305 -7.53 10.36 -14.04
N ALA A 306 -7.37 9.39 -13.16
CA ALA A 306 -7.24 9.61 -11.72
C ALA A 306 -5.94 8.99 -11.22
N MET A 307 -5.24 9.72 -10.36
CA MET A 307 -3.97 9.29 -9.78
C MET A 307 -3.86 9.67 -8.31
N LEU A 308 -3.09 8.90 -7.56
CA LEU A 308 -2.67 9.25 -6.21
C LEU A 308 -1.26 9.82 -6.27
N ILE A 309 -1.10 10.99 -5.68
CA ILE A 309 0.21 11.62 -5.44
C ILE A 309 0.54 11.41 -3.98
N THR A 310 1.61 10.65 -3.73
CA THR A 310 2.14 10.45 -2.37
C THR A 310 3.36 11.35 -2.17
N GLU A 311 3.33 12.14 -1.12
CA GLU A 311 4.34 13.15 -0.78
C GLU A 311 4.61 13.20 0.73
N ASN A 312 5.49 14.08 1.20
CA ASN A 312 5.85 14.29 2.62
C ASN A 312 6.54 13.09 3.30
N PHE A 313 6.99 12.09 2.57
CA PHE A 313 7.62 10.88 3.12
C PHE A 313 9.15 11.01 3.29
N ALA A 314 9.77 12.03 2.75
CA ALA A 314 11.21 12.26 2.84
C ALA A 314 11.59 13.27 3.94
N ARG A 315 10.67 13.61 4.83
CA ARG A 315 10.95 14.48 5.97
C ARG A 315 11.92 13.82 6.95
N LYS A 316 12.82 14.63 7.50
CA LYS A 316 13.90 14.19 8.41
C LYS A 316 13.40 13.96 9.82
#